data_ea1ae70efe6f42ee878af52e51018733
#
_entry.id   ea1ae70efe6f42ee878af52e51018733
#
_cell.length_a   1.000
_cell.length_b   1.000
_cell.length_c   1.000
_cell.angle_alpha   90.00
_cell.angle_beta   90.00
_cell.angle_gamma   90.00
#
_symmetry.space_group_name_H-M   'P 1'
#
loop_
_entity.id
_entity.type
_entity.pdbx_description
1 polymer ?
#
loop_
_entity_poly.entity_id
_entity_poly.type
_entity_poly.pdbx_seq_one_letter_code
_entity_poly.pdbx_strand_id
1 'polypeptide(L)'
;MQSWTPPTAEQVDAVIARIGHAEQYRHFFERNNNPLWLRPLAERGIFKTPPEPVQVDWSSSPLHAVWPASRYLVRMTEHDPQAVLDIVRAMPDTGNLTMRRDIVDVALAMPGRVAAQLVSRMVPWLREVNDATESFFSLSDGLGRLVAHLAREGETQSALRIAKDLLVVSATQTPGDPGSYVPHNRRVKARCSSWEYGQILTRDVPVLVHHAGLPAVRILIKQLKSAVWIVRNSGGRPEPDYSMIWRPTIEPHEQNLAHNDDVTDQLISALRDAVSTLVTDGTLSLREATELLEKESDPVL
;
A
#
# COMPACT_ATOMS: atom_id res chain seq x y z
N MET A 1 5.66 -31.47 -15.07
CA MET A 1 6.67 -30.43 -14.84
C MET A 1 7.23 -30.02 -16.20
N GLN A 2 7.20 -28.74 -16.51
CA GLN A 2 7.79 -28.22 -17.75
C GLN A 2 9.32 -28.20 -17.58
N SER A 3 10.05 -28.88 -18.45
CA SER A 3 11.52 -28.90 -18.42
C SER A 3 12.04 -27.66 -19.15
N TRP A 4 12.75 -26.79 -18.47
CA TRP A 4 13.38 -25.63 -19.04
C TRP A 4 14.83 -25.93 -19.46
N THR A 5 15.25 -25.41 -20.60
CA THR A 5 16.64 -25.49 -21.05
C THR A 5 17.32 -24.14 -20.78
N PRO A 6 18.49 -24.10 -20.11
CA PRO A 6 19.23 -22.87 -19.90
C PRO A 6 19.71 -22.30 -21.24
N PRO A 7 19.65 -20.97 -21.42
CA PRO A 7 20.22 -20.34 -22.60
C PRO A 7 21.77 -20.44 -22.58
N THR A 8 22.38 -20.59 -23.76
CA THR A 8 23.83 -20.42 -23.88
C THR A 8 24.20 -18.92 -23.80
N ALA A 9 25.48 -18.63 -23.51
CA ALA A 9 25.95 -17.24 -23.48
C ALA A 9 25.73 -16.54 -24.85
N GLU A 10 26.01 -17.23 -25.95
CA GLU A 10 25.81 -16.71 -27.31
C GLU A 10 24.34 -16.42 -27.61
N GLN A 11 23.40 -17.28 -27.11
CA GLN A 11 21.97 -17.03 -27.27
C GLN A 11 21.52 -15.78 -26.49
N VAL A 12 22.03 -15.58 -25.28
CA VAL A 12 21.72 -14.37 -24.47
C VAL A 12 22.25 -13.11 -25.16
N ASP A 13 23.50 -13.14 -25.62
CA ASP A 13 24.13 -12.02 -26.32
C ASP A 13 23.43 -11.70 -27.65
N ALA A 14 23.05 -12.72 -28.41
CA ALA A 14 22.28 -12.55 -29.64
C ALA A 14 20.87 -11.94 -29.39
N VAL A 15 20.21 -12.30 -28.29
CA VAL A 15 18.92 -11.71 -27.90
C VAL A 15 19.13 -10.26 -27.52
N ILE A 16 20.12 -9.95 -26.69
CA ILE A 16 20.39 -8.56 -26.24
C ILE A 16 20.69 -7.65 -27.43
N ALA A 17 21.49 -8.12 -28.39
CA ALA A 17 21.75 -7.38 -29.61
C ALA A 17 20.49 -7.09 -30.46
N ARG A 18 19.49 -7.94 -30.39
CA ARG A 18 18.24 -7.81 -31.15
C ARG A 18 17.16 -6.98 -30.45
N ILE A 19 17.11 -7.01 -29.11
CA ILE A 19 16.09 -6.28 -28.31
C ILE A 19 16.40 -4.79 -28.14
N GLY A 20 17.25 -4.21 -28.97
CA GLY A 20 17.58 -2.78 -28.96
C GLY A 20 16.41 -1.84 -29.32
N HIS A 21 15.34 -2.37 -29.94
CA HIS A 21 14.15 -1.62 -30.27
C HIS A 21 12.98 -1.98 -29.34
N ALA A 22 12.16 -0.98 -28.99
CA ALA A 22 11.09 -1.10 -28.00
C ALA A 22 10.10 -2.26 -28.29
N GLU A 23 9.75 -2.48 -29.55
CA GLU A 23 8.81 -3.53 -29.94
C GLU A 23 9.42 -4.93 -29.75
N GLN A 24 10.67 -5.12 -30.14
CA GLN A 24 11.38 -6.39 -29.97
C GLN A 24 11.64 -6.69 -28.50
N TYR A 25 11.99 -5.64 -27.71
CA TYR A 25 12.13 -5.73 -26.27
C TYR A 25 10.83 -6.21 -25.61
N ARG A 26 9.73 -5.53 -25.94
CA ARG A 26 8.39 -5.92 -25.45
C ARG A 26 8.05 -7.35 -25.83
N HIS A 27 8.19 -7.72 -27.11
CA HIS A 27 7.87 -9.05 -27.62
C HIS A 27 8.67 -10.14 -26.89
N PHE A 28 9.98 -9.93 -26.68
CA PHE A 28 10.82 -10.89 -25.97
C PHE A 28 10.34 -11.12 -24.55
N PHE A 29 10.17 -10.03 -23.76
CA PHE A 29 9.77 -10.16 -22.37
C PHE A 29 8.33 -10.63 -22.18
N GLU A 30 7.42 -10.35 -23.08
CA GLU A 30 6.05 -10.87 -23.03
C GLU A 30 5.97 -12.38 -23.33
N ARG A 31 6.83 -12.88 -24.20
CA ARG A 31 6.79 -14.27 -24.67
C ARG A 31 7.73 -15.20 -23.90
N ASN A 32 8.79 -14.68 -23.33
CA ASN A 32 9.72 -15.49 -22.57
C ASN A 32 9.11 -15.91 -21.21
N ASN A 33 8.91 -17.21 -21.05
CA ASN A 33 8.44 -17.82 -19.80
C ASN A 33 9.47 -18.76 -19.17
N ASN A 34 10.73 -18.73 -19.64
CA ASN A 34 11.79 -19.56 -19.11
C ASN A 34 12.54 -18.84 -17.97
N PRO A 35 12.42 -19.31 -16.71
CA PRO A 35 13.06 -18.68 -15.56
C PRO A 35 14.61 -18.75 -15.60
N LEU A 36 15.17 -19.69 -16.36
CA LEU A 36 16.61 -19.83 -16.49
C LEU A 36 17.28 -18.68 -17.25
N TRP A 37 16.52 -17.74 -17.82
CA TRP A 37 16.99 -16.51 -18.40
C TRP A 37 17.24 -15.40 -17.36
N LEU A 38 16.69 -15.50 -16.12
CA LEU A 38 16.78 -14.46 -15.10
C LEU A 38 18.24 -14.05 -14.84
N ARG A 39 19.07 -14.99 -14.42
CA ARG A 39 20.47 -14.71 -14.06
C ARG A 39 21.30 -14.25 -15.24
N PRO A 40 21.28 -14.93 -16.41
CA PRO A 40 22.01 -14.46 -17.60
C PRO A 40 21.65 -13.04 -18.05
N LEU A 41 20.37 -12.65 -17.98
CA LEU A 41 19.92 -11.27 -18.29
C LEU A 41 20.38 -10.26 -17.23
N ALA A 42 20.32 -10.64 -15.95
CA ALA A 42 20.76 -9.80 -14.85
C ALA A 42 22.27 -9.51 -14.90
N GLU A 43 23.08 -10.53 -15.16
CA GLU A 43 24.53 -10.41 -15.34
C GLU A 43 24.91 -9.42 -16.44
N ARG A 44 24.12 -9.37 -17.50
CA ARG A 44 24.29 -8.42 -18.62
C ARG A 44 23.65 -7.05 -18.38
N GLY A 45 23.10 -6.81 -17.19
CA GLY A 45 22.65 -5.51 -16.76
C GLY A 45 21.28 -5.08 -17.29
N ILE A 46 20.48 -6.00 -17.87
CA ILE A 46 19.16 -5.67 -18.44
C ILE A 46 18.22 -5.02 -17.42
N PHE A 47 18.33 -5.38 -16.14
CA PHE A 47 17.50 -4.84 -15.08
C PHE A 47 18.10 -3.60 -14.37
N LYS A 48 19.21 -3.05 -14.85
CA LYS A 48 19.90 -1.92 -14.20
C LYS A 48 19.37 -0.54 -14.62
N THR A 49 18.54 -0.48 -15.65
CA THR A 49 18.04 0.78 -16.21
C THR A 49 16.49 0.79 -16.26
N PRO A 50 15.83 0.81 -15.09
CA PRO A 50 14.38 0.97 -15.07
C PRO A 50 13.98 2.31 -15.68
N PRO A 51 12.83 2.38 -16.39
CA PRO A 51 12.38 3.64 -16.96
C PRO A 51 11.93 4.60 -15.86
N GLU A 52 12.37 5.86 -15.98
CA GLU A 52 11.88 6.95 -15.15
C GLU A 52 10.56 7.52 -15.70
N PRO A 53 9.73 8.17 -14.88
CA PRO A 53 8.57 8.89 -15.35
C PRO A 53 8.99 10.06 -16.24
N VAL A 54 8.24 10.28 -17.33
CA VAL A 54 8.53 11.33 -18.29
C VAL A 54 7.49 12.45 -18.15
N GLN A 55 7.95 13.68 -17.86
CA GLN A 55 7.08 14.83 -17.87
C GLN A 55 6.74 15.20 -19.34
N VAL A 56 5.47 15.40 -19.61
CA VAL A 56 4.96 15.80 -20.92
C VAL A 56 4.28 17.17 -20.83
N ASP A 57 4.56 18.06 -21.78
CA ASP A 57 4.17 19.47 -21.71
C ASP A 57 2.66 19.70 -21.64
N TRP A 58 1.87 18.78 -22.17
CA TRP A 58 0.40 18.88 -22.21
C TRP A 58 -0.31 18.24 -21.00
N SER A 59 0.44 17.63 -20.08
CA SER A 59 -0.12 16.93 -18.92
C SER A 59 0.48 17.44 -17.62
N SER A 60 -0.38 17.68 -16.62
CA SER A 60 0.06 18.01 -15.25
C SER A 60 0.68 16.82 -14.51
N SER A 61 0.45 15.60 -15.02
CA SER A 61 0.98 14.37 -14.41
C SER A 61 2.02 13.72 -15.31
N PRO A 62 3.13 13.18 -14.77
CA PRO A 62 4.13 12.49 -15.54
C PRO A 62 3.59 11.19 -16.15
N LEU A 63 4.11 10.81 -17.31
CA LEU A 63 3.81 9.55 -17.95
C LEU A 63 4.67 8.43 -17.33
N HIS A 64 4.01 7.39 -16.85
CA HIS A 64 4.63 6.20 -16.26
C HIS A 64 4.64 5.05 -17.27
N ALA A 65 5.76 4.83 -17.92
CA ALA A 65 5.88 3.78 -18.92
C ALA A 65 5.80 2.38 -18.32
N VAL A 66 5.09 1.48 -19.00
CA VAL A 66 5.14 0.04 -18.68
C VAL A 66 6.53 -0.49 -19.06
N TRP A 67 7.14 -1.24 -18.14
CA TRP A 67 8.40 -1.90 -18.39
C TRP A 67 8.22 -3.42 -18.57
N PRO A 68 8.34 -3.97 -19.78
CA PRO A 68 8.12 -5.39 -20.01
C PRO A 68 9.00 -6.32 -19.18
N ALA A 69 10.22 -5.86 -18.83
CA ALA A 69 11.14 -6.62 -17.99
C ALA A 69 10.63 -6.78 -16.55
N SER A 70 9.96 -5.77 -15.95
CA SER A 70 9.36 -5.93 -14.62
C SER A 70 8.19 -6.92 -14.64
N ARG A 71 7.37 -6.90 -15.70
CA ARG A 71 6.31 -7.89 -15.90
C ARG A 71 6.84 -9.31 -16.06
N TYR A 72 7.99 -9.46 -16.68
CA TYR A 72 8.68 -10.75 -16.73
C TYR A 72 9.11 -11.20 -15.33
N LEU A 73 9.69 -10.31 -14.50
CA LEU A 73 10.04 -10.64 -13.11
C LEU A 73 8.83 -11.13 -12.32
N VAL A 74 7.67 -10.47 -12.44
CA VAL A 74 6.42 -10.92 -11.77
C VAL A 74 6.10 -12.38 -12.13
N ARG A 75 6.13 -12.73 -13.42
CA ARG A 75 5.82 -14.11 -13.86
C ARG A 75 6.88 -15.14 -13.43
N MET A 76 8.14 -14.73 -13.34
CA MET A 76 9.23 -15.63 -12.97
C MET A 76 9.33 -15.85 -11.46
N THR A 77 8.66 -15.04 -10.65
CA THR A 77 8.72 -15.11 -9.18
C THR A 77 8.25 -16.47 -8.64
N GLU A 78 7.25 -17.08 -9.24
CA GLU A 78 6.77 -18.42 -8.84
C GLU A 78 7.81 -19.53 -9.07
N HIS A 79 8.76 -19.31 -9.98
CA HIS A 79 9.76 -20.31 -10.37
C HIS A 79 11.08 -20.16 -9.62
N ASP A 80 11.56 -18.93 -9.42
CA ASP A 80 12.80 -18.63 -8.68
C ASP A 80 12.65 -17.31 -7.90
N PRO A 81 11.92 -17.31 -6.76
CA PRO A 81 11.71 -16.11 -5.97
C PRO A 81 13.01 -15.49 -5.44
N GLN A 82 14.04 -16.32 -5.20
CA GLN A 82 15.32 -15.80 -4.70
C GLN A 82 16.10 -15.06 -5.80
N ALA A 83 16.16 -15.59 -7.01
CA ALA A 83 16.80 -14.88 -8.11
C ALA A 83 16.09 -13.57 -8.44
N VAL A 84 14.76 -13.55 -8.40
CA VAL A 84 13.96 -12.32 -8.60
C VAL A 84 14.22 -11.32 -7.46
N LEU A 85 14.26 -11.76 -6.20
CA LEU A 85 14.62 -10.90 -5.06
C LEU A 85 15.98 -10.25 -5.26
N ASP A 86 17.00 -11.02 -5.62
CA ASP A 86 18.37 -10.52 -5.82
C ASP A 86 18.40 -9.46 -6.93
N ILE A 87 17.67 -9.69 -8.02
CA ILE A 87 17.54 -8.74 -9.13
C ILE A 87 16.84 -7.46 -8.66
N VAL A 88 15.69 -7.56 -8.00
CA VAL A 88 14.92 -6.40 -7.51
C VAL A 88 15.74 -5.58 -6.50
N ARG A 89 16.51 -6.23 -5.64
CA ARG A 89 17.38 -5.53 -4.67
C ARG A 89 18.56 -4.79 -5.33
N ALA A 90 19.11 -5.36 -6.40
CA ALA A 90 20.20 -4.75 -7.15
C ALA A 90 19.74 -3.66 -8.13
N MET A 91 18.44 -3.60 -8.41
CA MET A 91 17.85 -2.64 -9.33
C MET A 91 17.79 -1.25 -8.68
N PRO A 92 18.18 -0.17 -9.38
CA PRO A 92 17.97 1.20 -8.90
C PRO A 92 16.52 1.49 -8.57
N ASP A 93 16.26 2.37 -7.60
CA ASP A 93 14.91 2.88 -7.38
C ASP A 93 14.48 3.81 -8.51
N THR A 94 13.18 3.96 -8.72
CA THR A 94 12.61 4.80 -9.75
C THR A 94 11.30 5.44 -9.25
N GLY A 95 11.01 6.64 -9.74
CA GLY A 95 9.73 7.31 -9.54
C GLY A 95 8.58 6.71 -10.38
N ASN A 96 8.83 5.70 -11.23
CA ASN A 96 7.81 5.11 -12.09
C ASN A 96 6.82 4.24 -11.29
N LEU A 97 5.60 4.73 -11.13
CA LEU A 97 4.56 4.06 -10.33
C LEU A 97 4.13 2.71 -10.92
N THR A 98 4.12 2.57 -12.25
CA THR A 98 3.82 1.28 -12.91
C THR A 98 4.83 0.22 -12.49
N MET A 99 6.11 0.59 -12.47
CA MET A 99 7.17 -0.31 -12.06
C MET A 99 7.13 -0.60 -10.55
N ARG A 100 6.86 0.42 -9.71
CA ARG A 100 6.69 0.21 -8.26
C ARG A 100 5.56 -0.77 -7.98
N ARG A 101 4.45 -0.68 -8.73
CA ARG A 101 3.37 -1.65 -8.66
C ARG A 101 3.81 -3.05 -9.05
N ASP A 102 4.55 -3.20 -10.15
CA ASP A 102 5.07 -4.51 -10.55
C ASP A 102 5.99 -5.12 -9.47
N ILE A 103 6.77 -4.31 -8.75
CA ILE A 103 7.59 -4.79 -7.62
C ILE A 103 6.70 -5.24 -6.45
N VAL A 104 5.57 -4.56 -6.19
CA VAL A 104 4.59 -5.03 -5.20
C VAL A 104 3.97 -6.35 -5.64
N ASP A 105 3.63 -6.50 -6.92
CA ASP A 105 3.10 -7.75 -7.47
C ASP A 105 4.14 -8.89 -7.38
N VAL A 106 5.43 -8.59 -7.59
CA VAL A 106 6.54 -9.53 -7.31
C VAL A 106 6.54 -9.97 -5.85
N ALA A 107 6.43 -9.04 -4.90
CA ALA A 107 6.42 -9.38 -3.48
C ALA A 107 5.19 -10.20 -3.08
N LEU A 108 4.03 -9.94 -3.69
CA LEU A 108 2.80 -10.72 -3.47
C LEU A 108 2.91 -12.15 -3.98
N ALA A 109 3.72 -12.40 -5.01
CA ALA A 109 3.97 -13.73 -5.56
C ALA A 109 5.09 -14.50 -4.83
N MET A 110 5.81 -13.85 -3.91
CA MET A 110 6.88 -14.46 -3.12
C MET A 110 6.35 -15.11 -1.85
N PRO A 111 7.04 -16.16 -1.30
CA PRO A 111 6.85 -16.55 0.09
C PRO A 111 7.12 -15.36 1.04
N GLY A 112 6.35 -15.25 2.12
CA GLY A 112 6.38 -14.08 3.02
C GLY A 112 7.77 -13.70 3.50
N ARG A 113 8.60 -14.67 3.91
CA ARG A 113 9.97 -14.44 4.35
C ARG A 113 10.86 -13.79 3.27
N VAL A 114 10.60 -14.08 2.02
CA VAL A 114 11.35 -13.50 0.89
C VAL A 114 10.79 -12.10 0.59
N ALA A 115 9.48 -11.95 0.53
CA ALA A 115 8.78 -10.68 0.32
C ALA A 115 9.13 -9.63 1.39
N ALA A 116 9.24 -10.03 2.66
CA ALA A 116 9.59 -9.16 3.78
C ALA A 116 10.89 -8.38 3.57
N GLN A 117 11.84 -8.95 2.81
CA GLN A 117 13.12 -8.30 2.50
C GLN A 117 12.98 -7.08 1.56
N LEU A 118 11.85 -6.93 0.86
CA LEU A 118 11.56 -5.79 -0.01
C LEU A 118 10.85 -4.65 0.70
N VAL A 119 10.33 -4.86 1.92
CA VAL A 119 9.54 -3.87 2.66
C VAL A 119 10.30 -2.56 2.90
N SER A 120 11.60 -2.63 3.21
CA SER A 120 12.43 -1.44 3.42
C SER A 120 12.53 -0.54 2.19
N ARG A 121 12.43 -1.12 0.99
CA ARG A 121 12.41 -0.39 -0.29
C ARG A 121 11.05 0.26 -0.55
N MET A 122 9.95 -0.40 -0.16
CA MET A 122 8.58 0.02 -0.49
C MET A 122 8.04 1.10 0.45
N VAL A 123 8.41 1.07 1.72
CA VAL A 123 7.91 2.03 2.72
C VAL A 123 8.17 3.49 2.35
N PRO A 124 9.36 3.90 1.83
CA PRO A 124 9.57 5.27 1.37
C PRO A 124 8.60 5.73 0.28
N TRP A 125 8.19 4.84 -0.62
CA TRP A 125 7.28 5.19 -1.73
C TRP A 125 5.95 5.74 -1.26
N LEU A 126 5.44 5.24 -0.11
CA LEU A 126 4.20 5.73 0.49
C LEU A 126 4.25 7.22 0.86
N ARG A 127 5.44 7.79 1.06
CA ARG A 127 5.62 9.21 1.41
C ARG A 127 5.70 10.12 0.18
N GLU A 128 6.00 9.55 -0.98
CA GLU A 128 6.18 10.27 -2.24
C GLU A 128 4.89 10.35 -3.05
N VAL A 129 3.96 9.42 -2.81
CA VAL A 129 2.69 9.33 -3.55
C VAL A 129 1.72 10.40 -3.07
N ASN A 130 1.01 11.03 -4.01
CA ASN A 130 -0.08 11.96 -3.75
C ASN A 130 -1.38 11.49 -4.42
N ASP A 131 -2.53 11.96 -3.92
CA ASP A 131 -3.86 11.53 -4.35
C ASP A 131 -4.10 11.59 -5.86
N ALA A 132 -3.50 12.58 -6.55
CA ALA A 132 -3.74 12.80 -7.98
C ALA A 132 -3.10 11.72 -8.88
N THR A 133 -2.00 11.12 -8.43
CA THR A 133 -1.29 10.07 -9.17
C THR A 133 -1.67 8.66 -8.72
N GLU A 134 -2.10 8.51 -7.48
CA GLU A 134 -2.40 7.22 -6.85
C GLU A 134 -3.59 6.50 -7.51
N SER A 135 -4.68 7.21 -7.80
CA SER A 135 -5.92 6.62 -8.31
C SER A 135 -5.76 5.86 -9.65
N PHE A 136 -4.69 6.14 -10.40
CA PHE A 136 -4.41 5.42 -11.65
C PHE A 136 -3.57 4.16 -11.47
N PHE A 137 -2.79 4.07 -10.40
CA PHE A 137 -1.78 3.03 -10.24
C PHE A 137 -2.05 2.05 -9.12
N SER A 138 -3.01 2.34 -8.23
CA SER A 138 -3.44 1.46 -7.11
C SER A 138 -2.26 0.85 -6.33
N LEU A 139 -1.22 1.68 -6.09
CA LEU A 139 -0.06 1.24 -5.32
C LEU A 139 -0.45 0.92 -3.87
N SER A 140 -1.30 1.77 -3.29
CA SER A 140 -1.82 1.60 -1.92
C SER A 140 -2.67 0.35 -1.78
N ASP A 141 -3.52 0.01 -2.75
CA ASP A 141 -4.28 -1.26 -2.78
C ASP A 141 -3.34 -2.46 -2.82
N GLY A 142 -2.31 -2.44 -3.67
CA GLY A 142 -1.30 -3.48 -3.74
C GLY A 142 -0.55 -3.66 -2.41
N LEU A 143 -0.15 -2.56 -1.76
CA LEU A 143 0.51 -2.59 -0.46
C LEU A 143 -0.42 -3.04 0.67
N GLY A 144 -1.72 -2.73 0.62
CA GLY A 144 -2.72 -3.30 1.53
C GLY A 144 -2.77 -4.81 1.43
N ARG A 145 -2.87 -5.36 0.21
CA ARG A 145 -2.81 -6.80 -0.03
C ARG A 145 -1.50 -7.42 0.46
N LEU A 146 -0.37 -6.71 0.29
CA LEU A 146 0.92 -7.18 0.79
C LEU A 146 0.97 -7.20 2.32
N VAL A 147 0.34 -6.25 3.02
CA VAL A 147 0.16 -6.29 4.48
C VAL A 147 -0.55 -7.58 4.90
N ALA A 148 -1.67 -7.90 4.25
CA ALA A 148 -2.43 -9.11 4.54
C ALA A 148 -1.64 -10.38 4.19
N HIS A 149 -0.90 -10.40 3.08
CA HIS A 149 -0.05 -11.50 2.68
C HIS A 149 1.06 -11.77 3.71
N LEU A 150 1.84 -10.75 4.07
CA LEU A 150 2.92 -10.86 5.06
C LEU A 150 2.39 -11.30 6.43
N ALA A 151 1.22 -10.80 6.85
CA ALA A 151 0.60 -11.20 8.10
C ALA A 151 0.25 -12.69 8.12
N ARG A 152 -0.38 -13.22 7.04
CA ARG A 152 -0.70 -14.66 6.90
C ARG A 152 0.54 -15.55 6.91
N GLU A 153 1.63 -15.07 6.33
CA GLU A 153 2.91 -15.79 6.23
C GLU A 153 3.77 -15.65 7.51
N GLY A 154 3.24 -15.02 8.59
CA GLY A 154 3.94 -14.86 9.86
C GLY A 154 4.95 -13.70 9.92
N GLU A 155 5.10 -12.93 8.83
CA GLU A 155 6.00 -11.77 8.77
C GLU A 155 5.34 -10.50 9.33
N THR A 156 4.77 -10.63 10.52
CA THR A 156 3.92 -9.65 11.19
C THR A 156 4.60 -8.28 11.37
N GLN A 157 5.89 -8.26 11.71
CA GLN A 157 6.63 -7.01 11.90
C GLN A 157 6.77 -6.23 10.58
N SER A 158 6.98 -6.93 9.48
CA SER A 158 7.04 -6.37 8.14
C SER A 158 5.68 -5.83 7.70
N ALA A 159 4.60 -6.55 7.98
CA ALA A 159 3.23 -6.11 7.75
C ALA A 159 2.89 -4.84 8.53
N LEU A 160 3.18 -4.80 9.83
CA LEU A 160 2.98 -3.63 10.70
C LEU A 160 3.78 -2.42 10.21
N ARG A 161 4.98 -2.63 9.68
CA ARG A 161 5.82 -1.55 9.17
C ARG A 161 5.19 -0.88 7.95
N ILE A 162 4.64 -1.64 7.01
CA ILE A 162 3.89 -1.07 5.87
C ILE A 162 2.61 -0.38 6.37
N ALA A 163 1.82 -1.05 7.21
CA ALA A 163 0.54 -0.54 7.69
C ALA A 163 0.67 0.81 8.41
N LYS A 164 1.74 1.03 9.18
CA LYS A 164 2.01 2.29 9.88
C LYS A 164 2.10 3.50 8.94
N ASP A 165 2.71 3.33 7.77
CA ASP A 165 2.86 4.40 6.79
C ASP A 165 1.66 4.45 5.82
N LEU A 166 1.07 3.29 5.47
CA LEU A 166 -0.06 3.16 4.56
C LEU A 166 -1.34 3.80 5.12
N LEU A 167 -1.62 3.58 6.42
CA LEU A 167 -2.84 4.04 7.07
C LEU A 167 -2.77 5.49 7.59
N VAL A 168 -1.70 6.21 7.32
CA VAL A 168 -1.54 7.60 7.77
C VAL A 168 -2.62 8.50 7.20
N VAL A 169 -3.24 9.29 8.10
CA VAL A 169 -4.17 10.35 7.72
C VAL A 169 -3.53 11.73 7.90
N SER A 170 -3.99 12.71 7.12
CA SER A 170 -3.51 14.08 7.12
C SER A 170 -4.66 15.07 6.92
N ALA A 171 -4.39 16.34 7.21
CA ALA A 171 -5.35 17.39 6.91
C ALA A 171 -5.46 17.61 5.40
N THR A 172 -6.69 17.82 4.93
CA THR A 172 -6.92 18.28 3.55
C THR A 172 -6.39 19.70 3.42
N GLN A 173 -5.51 19.93 2.45
CA GLN A 173 -5.10 21.29 2.11
C GLN A 173 -6.24 21.98 1.39
N THR A 174 -6.84 22.97 2.01
CA THR A 174 -7.82 23.83 1.31
C THR A 174 -7.04 24.80 0.45
N PRO A 175 -7.31 24.89 -0.87
CA PRO A 175 -6.75 25.96 -1.68
C PRO A 175 -7.28 27.30 -1.17
N GLY A 176 -6.43 28.07 -0.56
CA GLY A 176 -6.27 29.52 -0.65
C GLY A 176 -7.40 30.49 -0.33
N ASP A 177 -8.56 30.12 0.13
CA ASP A 177 -9.56 31.11 0.54
C ASP A 177 -9.75 31.08 2.06
N PRO A 178 -9.23 32.12 2.81
CA PRO A 178 -9.41 32.22 4.24
C PRO A 178 -10.87 32.56 4.55
N GLY A 179 -11.74 31.61 4.56
CA GLY A 179 -13.18 31.77 4.78
C GLY A 179 -14.03 30.68 4.13
N SER A 180 -13.43 29.86 3.29
CA SER A 180 -14.13 28.72 2.70
C SER A 180 -14.44 27.68 3.78
N TYR A 181 -15.72 27.45 4.06
CA TYR A 181 -16.17 26.38 4.95
C TYR A 181 -15.86 25.02 4.35
N VAL A 182 -14.98 24.26 4.99
CA VAL A 182 -14.76 22.85 4.65
C VAL A 182 -15.60 22.02 5.61
N PRO A 183 -16.56 21.23 5.10
CA PRO A 183 -17.32 20.30 5.91
C PRO A 183 -16.41 19.36 6.72
N HIS A 184 -16.80 19.02 7.94
CA HIS A 184 -16.00 18.18 8.84
C HIS A 184 -15.53 16.87 8.19
N ASN A 185 -16.40 16.22 7.42
CA ASN A 185 -16.15 14.99 6.69
C ASN A 185 -15.13 15.12 5.53
N ARG A 186 -14.68 16.34 5.20
CA ARG A 186 -13.67 16.59 4.16
C ARG A 186 -12.37 17.17 4.71
N ARG A 187 -12.24 17.29 6.03
CA ARG A 187 -11.03 17.85 6.68
C ARG A 187 -9.91 16.84 6.80
N VAL A 188 -10.24 15.54 6.82
CA VAL A 188 -9.29 14.44 6.92
C VAL A 188 -9.18 13.73 5.59
N LYS A 189 -7.96 13.46 5.16
CA LYS A 189 -7.69 12.64 3.99
C LYS A 189 -6.72 11.50 4.33
N ALA A 190 -6.91 10.38 3.68
CA ALA A 190 -5.96 9.28 3.66
C ALA A 190 -4.84 9.54 2.65
N ARG A 191 -3.88 8.65 2.55
CA ARG A 191 -2.83 8.70 1.52
C ARG A 191 -3.32 8.36 0.12
N CYS A 192 -4.34 7.53 0.03
CA CYS A 192 -5.01 7.14 -1.20
C CYS A 192 -6.45 7.66 -1.22
N SER A 193 -7.19 7.37 -2.27
CA SER A 193 -8.60 7.71 -2.33
C SER A 193 -9.36 7.12 -1.13
N SER A 194 -10.41 7.81 -0.67
CA SER A 194 -11.23 7.31 0.45
C SER A 194 -11.82 5.92 0.16
N TRP A 195 -12.15 5.65 -1.09
CA TRP A 195 -12.62 4.33 -1.50
C TRP A 195 -11.56 3.23 -1.32
N GLU A 196 -10.33 3.44 -1.81
CA GLU A 196 -9.23 2.48 -1.63
C GLU A 196 -8.88 2.29 -0.16
N TYR A 197 -8.88 3.39 0.61
CA TYR A 197 -8.66 3.34 2.05
C TYR A 197 -9.69 2.47 2.75
N GLY A 198 -10.97 2.65 2.42
CA GLY A 198 -12.06 1.80 2.92
C GLY A 198 -11.86 0.33 2.54
N GLN A 199 -11.43 0.03 1.30
CA GLN A 199 -11.12 -1.34 0.88
C GLN A 199 -9.97 -1.95 1.70
N ILE A 200 -8.90 -1.20 1.95
CA ILE A 200 -7.78 -1.65 2.78
C ILE A 200 -8.25 -1.94 4.22
N LEU A 201 -9.05 -1.03 4.80
CA LEU A 201 -9.55 -1.17 6.16
C LEU A 201 -10.51 -2.37 6.32
N THR A 202 -11.30 -2.68 5.30
CA THR A 202 -12.31 -3.77 5.37
C THR A 202 -11.76 -5.11 4.92
N ARG A 203 -10.80 -5.17 4.00
CA ARG A 203 -10.27 -6.40 3.43
C ARG A 203 -8.94 -6.84 4.09
N ASP A 204 -8.00 -5.92 4.25
CA ASP A 204 -6.61 -6.26 4.60
C ASP A 204 -6.32 -6.08 6.09
N VAL A 205 -6.86 -5.03 6.71
CA VAL A 205 -6.65 -4.75 8.13
C VAL A 205 -7.20 -5.84 9.05
N PRO A 206 -8.37 -6.46 8.81
CA PRO A 206 -8.83 -7.59 9.63
C PRO A 206 -7.85 -8.76 9.66
N VAL A 207 -7.18 -9.04 8.54
CA VAL A 207 -6.14 -10.06 8.47
C VAL A 207 -4.93 -9.66 9.33
N LEU A 208 -4.51 -8.40 9.23
CA LEU A 208 -3.42 -7.89 10.08
C LEU A 208 -3.79 -7.96 11.57
N VAL A 209 -5.02 -7.60 11.94
CA VAL A 209 -5.51 -7.67 13.32
C VAL A 209 -5.51 -9.11 13.83
N HIS A 210 -5.99 -10.06 13.04
CA HIS A 210 -6.02 -11.47 13.41
C HIS A 210 -4.60 -12.01 13.73
N HIS A 211 -3.59 -11.63 12.94
CA HIS A 211 -2.22 -12.15 13.10
C HIS A 211 -1.32 -11.30 14.00
N ALA A 212 -1.58 -9.99 14.10
CA ALA A 212 -0.75 -9.06 14.86
C ALA A 212 -1.38 -8.63 16.21
N GLY A 213 -2.69 -8.80 16.39
CA GLY A 213 -3.41 -8.45 17.62
C GLY A 213 -3.31 -6.96 17.97
N LEU A 214 -3.05 -6.67 19.24
CA LEU A 214 -2.96 -5.31 19.80
C LEU A 214 -2.03 -4.35 19.03
N PRO A 215 -0.87 -4.72 18.52
CA PRO A 215 -0.05 -3.85 17.67
C PRO A 215 -0.80 -3.26 16.47
N ALA A 216 -1.68 -4.02 15.83
CA ALA A 216 -2.49 -3.54 14.72
C ALA A 216 -3.59 -2.57 15.19
N VAL A 217 -4.27 -2.89 16.29
CA VAL A 217 -5.26 -2.01 16.93
C VAL A 217 -4.65 -0.66 17.31
N ARG A 218 -3.44 -0.65 17.86
CA ARG A 218 -2.73 0.61 18.21
C ARG A 218 -2.45 1.49 16.99
N ILE A 219 -2.24 0.91 15.80
CA ILE A 219 -2.12 1.70 14.57
C ILE A 219 -3.45 2.40 14.28
N LEU A 220 -4.58 1.70 14.35
CA LEU A 220 -5.90 2.29 14.12
C LEU A 220 -6.22 3.39 15.13
N ILE A 221 -5.99 3.16 16.42
CA ILE A 221 -6.18 4.17 17.49
C ILE A 221 -5.35 5.42 17.17
N LYS A 222 -4.08 5.25 16.80
CA LYS A 222 -3.21 6.39 16.46
C LYS A 222 -3.75 7.19 15.29
N GLN A 223 -4.24 6.53 14.23
CA GLN A 223 -4.78 7.24 13.08
C GLN A 223 -6.11 7.92 13.41
N LEU A 224 -6.97 7.29 14.20
CA LEU A 224 -8.20 7.91 14.65
C LEU A 224 -7.94 9.16 15.52
N LYS A 225 -6.98 9.09 16.45
CA LYS A 225 -6.53 10.27 17.22
C LYS A 225 -6.06 11.39 16.31
N SER A 226 -5.27 11.06 15.30
CA SER A 226 -4.80 12.05 14.32
C SER A 226 -5.98 12.66 13.54
N ALA A 227 -6.95 11.87 13.12
CA ALA A 227 -8.14 12.35 12.42
C ALA A 227 -8.97 13.30 13.29
N VAL A 228 -9.26 12.92 14.53
CA VAL A 228 -10.01 13.76 15.49
C VAL A 228 -9.25 15.06 15.77
N TRP A 229 -7.93 15.00 15.98
CA TRP A 229 -7.12 16.19 16.17
C TRP A 229 -7.18 17.16 14.98
N ILE A 230 -7.10 16.63 13.75
CA ILE A 230 -7.24 17.42 12.51
C ILE A 230 -8.60 18.11 12.48
N VAL A 231 -9.70 17.37 12.70
CA VAL A 231 -11.05 17.93 12.68
C VAL A 231 -11.19 19.09 13.66
N ARG A 232 -10.67 18.92 14.89
CA ARG A 232 -10.76 19.95 15.95
C ARG A 232 -9.91 21.20 15.68
N ASN A 233 -8.77 21.04 15.04
CA ASN A 233 -7.80 22.14 14.87
C ASN A 233 -7.85 22.81 13.50
N SER A 234 -8.61 22.27 12.53
CA SER A 234 -8.68 22.84 11.18
C SER A 234 -9.52 24.11 11.07
N GLY A 235 -10.26 24.50 12.10
CA GLY A 235 -11.17 25.65 12.10
C GLY A 235 -10.53 26.98 12.55
N GLY A 236 -9.25 27.02 12.92
CA GLY A 236 -8.55 28.23 13.38
C GLY A 236 -9.01 28.79 14.74
N ARG A 237 -10.06 28.25 15.31
CA ARG A 237 -10.55 28.45 16.69
C ARG A 237 -10.93 27.11 17.28
N PRO A 238 -10.72 26.87 18.58
CA PRO A 238 -11.28 25.69 19.24
C PRO A 238 -12.80 25.78 19.12
N GLU A 239 -13.38 24.96 18.23
CA GLU A 239 -14.83 24.83 18.11
C GLU A 239 -15.36 24.09 19.36
N PRO A 240 -16.54 24.45 19.87
CA PRO A 240 -17.22 23.63 20.86
C PRO A 240 -17.32 22.18 20.37
N ASP A 241 -17.28 21.23 21.30
CA ASP A 241 -17.37 19.81 20.93
C ASP A 241 -18.78 19.47 20.41
N TYR A 242 -18.99 19.63 19.12
CA TYR A 242 -20.17 19.19 18.41
C TYR A 242 -20.09 17.73 17.94
N SER A 243 -19.16 16.94 18.51
CA SER A 243 -18.94 15.54 18.08
C SER A 243 -20.23 14.70 18.07
N MET A 244 -21.18 14.99 18.97
CA MET A 244 -22.49 14.31 19.00
C MET A 244 -23.34 14.56 17.74
N ILE A 245 -23.06 15.62 16.94
CA ILE A 245 -23.84 15.95 15.73
C ILE A 245 -23.27 15.21 14.49
N TRP A 246 -21.95 15.03 14.43
CA TRP A 246 -21.28 14.43 13.28
C TRP A 246 -20.67 13.05 13.55
N ARG A 247 -20.73 12.56 14.79
CA ARG A 247 -20.32 11.21 15.14
C ARG A 247 -21.28 10.21 14.50
N PRO A 248 -20.80 9.28 13.67
CA PRO A 248 -21.61 8.15 13.26
C PRO A 248 -21.96 7.32 14.50
N THR A 249 -23.09 6.66 14.45
CA THR A 249 -23.40 5.65 15.46
C THR A 249 -22.32 4.57 15.42
N ILE A 250 -21.74 4.25 16.58
CA ILE A 250 -20.72 3.19 16.69
C ILE A 250 -21.34 1.83 16.29
N GLU A 251 -22.62 1.65 16.51
CA GLU A 251 -23.35 0.46 16.08
C GLU A 251 -23.53 0.41 14.57
N PRO A 252 -23.38 -0.79 13.96
CA PRO A 252 -23.68 -0.97 12.55
C PRO A 252 -25.14 -0.60 12.27
N HIS A 253 -25.38 0.45 11.50
CA HIS A 253 -26.70 0.87 11.10
C HIS A 253 -26.76 1.06 9.59
N GLU A 254 -27.88 0.67 8.96
CA GLU A 254 -28.04 0.81 7.49
C GLU A 254 -27.86 2.26 7.00
N GLN A 255 -28.20 3.25 7.84
CA GLN A 255 -28.00 4.66 7.52
C GLN A 255 -26.52 5.09 7.51
N ASN A 256 -25.61 4.34 8.13
CA ASN A 256 -24.18 4.62 8.09
C ASN A 256 -23.56 4.35 6.71
N LEU A 257 -24.26 3.66 5.82
CA LEU A 257 -23.82 3.40 4.44
C LEU A 257 -23.75 4.68 3.60
N ALA A 258 -24.48 5.73 3.97
CA ALA A 258 -24.49 7.00 3.25
C ALA A 258 -23.20 7.84 3.43
N HIS A 259 -22.34 7.51 4.39
CA HIS A 259 -21.10 8.24 4.73
C HIS A 259 -19.84 7.42 4.47
N ASN A 260 -19.91 6.43 3.59
CA ASN A 260 -18.83 5.47 3.33
C ASN A 260 -17.55 6.12 2.73
N ASP A 261 -17.61 7.40 2.37
CA ASP A 261 -16.46 8.16 1.85
C ASP A 261 -15.71 8.96 2.94
N ASP A 262 -16.18 8.96 4.19
CA ASP A 262 -15.49 9.65 5.28
C ASP A 262 -14.42 8.76 5.91
N VAL A 263 -13.18 9.20 5.82
CA VAL A 263 -12.00 8.50 6.35
C VAL A 263 -12.10 8.29 7.88
N THR A 264 -12.71 9.24 8.61
CA THR A 264 -12.89 9.12 10.06
C THR A 264 -13.89 8.04 10.42
N ASP A 265 -15.01 7.98 9.70
CA ASP A 265 -16.06 6.98 9.89
C ASP A 265 -15.56 5.57 9.55
N GLN A 266 -14.75 5.46 8.48
CA GLN A 266 -14.09 4.22 8.10
C GLN A 266 -13.13 3.73 9.20
N LEU A 267 -12.35 4.64 9.81
CA LEU A 267 -11.45 4.31 10.93
C LEU A 267 -12.20 3.88 12.20
N ILE A 268 -13.31 4.55 12.52
CA ILE A 268 -14.16 4.18 13.67
C ILE A 268 -14.70 2.76 13.48
N SER A 269 -15.22 2.47 12.29
CA SER A 269 -15.75 1.15 11.96
C SER A 269 -14.67 0.07 12.02
N ALA A 270 -13.49 0.34 11.42
CA ALA A 270 -12.38 -0.59 11.45
C ALA A 270 -11.85 -0.85 12.87
N LEU A 271 -11.76 0.18 13.72
CA LEU A 271 -11.33 0.03 15.11
C LEU A 271 -12.36 -0.77 15.93
N ARG A 272 -13.66 -0.45 15.82
CA ARG A 272 -14.74 -1.22 16.45
C ARG A 272 -14.63 -2.70 16.08
N ASP A 273 -14.54 -3.00 14.81
CA ASP A 273 -14.51 -4.38 14.30
C ASP A 273 -13.24 -5.11 14.74
N ALA A 274 -12.09 -4.41 14.75
CA ALA A 274 -10.83 -4.96 15.23
C ALA A 274 -10.88 -5.32 16.72
N VAL A 275 -11.39 -4.43 17.58
CA VAL A 275 -11.52 -4.68 19.02
C VAL A 275 -12.54 -5.80 19.26
N SER A 276 -13.68 -5.78 18.56
CA SER A 276 -14.71 -6.83 18.67
C SER A 276 -14.16 -8.21 18.30
N THR A 277 -13.35 -8.28 17.24
CA THR A 277 -12.68 -9.53 16.82
C THR A 277 -11.78 -10.06 17.95
N LEU A 278 -10.89 -9.23 18.51
CA LEU A 278 -9.94 -9.65 19.54
C LEU A 278 -10.64 -10.03 20.87
N VAL A 279 -11.79 -9.43 21.16
CA VAL A 279 -12.59 -9.82 22.33
C VAL A 279 -13.31 -11.15 22.06
N THR A 280 -13.87 -11.33 20.88
CA THR A 280 -14.62 -12.53 20.51
C THR A 280 -13.73 -13.77 20.43
N ASP A 281 -12.50 -13.63 19.93
CA ASP A 281 -11.52 -14.74 19.85
C ASP A 281 -10.76 -14.97 21.17
N GLY A 282 -11.01 -14.16 22.20
CA GLY A 282 -10.42 -14.29 23.53
C GLY A 282 -8.98 -13.79 23.63
N THR A 283 -8.45 -13.14 22.60
CA THR A 283 -7.11 -12.52 22.61
C THR A 283 -7.06 -11.31 23.55
N LEU A 284 -8.20 -10.63 23.73
CA LEU A 284 -8.38 -9.48 24.59
C LEU A 284 -9.63 -9.67 25.45
N SER A 285 -9.52 -9.51 26.77
CA SER A 285 -10.70 -9.48 27.61
C SER A 285 -11.48 -8.16 27.43
N LEU A 286 -12.79 -8.17 27.70
CA LEU A 286 -13.61 -6.96 27.63
C LEU A 286 -13.06 -5.84 28.53
N ARG A 287 -12.55 -6.20 29.73
CA ARG A 287 -11.92 -5.26 30.65
C ARG A 287 -10.67 -4.62 30.05
N GLU A 288 -9.77 -5.41 29.47
CA GLU A 288 -8.56 -4.90 28.81
C GLU A 288 -8.89 -4.03 27.61
N ALA A 289 -9.93 -4.39 26.85
CA ALA A 289 -10.43 -3.57 25.74
C ALA A 289 -10.92 -2.19 26.22
N THR A 290 -11.70 -2.17 27.31
CA THR A 290 -12.18 -0.92 27.93
C THR A 290 -10.99 -0.09 28.45
N GLU A 291 -10.10 -0.69 29.22
CA GLU A 291 -8.89 0.00 29.73
C GLU A 291 -8.00 0.53 28.62
N LEU A 292 -7.87 -0.19 27.50
CA LEU A 292 -7.13 0.26 26.32
C LEU A 292 -7.76 1.52 25.72
N LEU A 293 -9.07 1.51 25.49
CA LEU A 293 -9.78 2.65 24.89
C LEU A 293 -9.84 3.84 25.84
N GLU A 294 -10.09 3.65 27.15
CA GLU A 294 -10.09 4.71 28.16
C GLU A 294 -8.71 5.34 28.37
N LYS A 295 -7.64 4.51 28.44
CA LYS A 295 -6.28 5.01 28.62
C LYS A 295 -5.76 5.77 27.41
N GLU A 296 -6.25 5.39 26.24
CA GLU A 296 -5.92 6.07 24.98
C GLU A 296 -6.88 7.23 24.67
N SER A 297 -8.02 7.33 25.38
CA SER A 297 -8.85 8.53 25.34
C SER A 297 -8.09 9.67 26.05
N ASP A 298 -7.44 10.49 25.24
CA ASP A 298 -7.01 11.82 25.63
C ASP A 298 -8.28 12.57 26.12
N PRO A 299 -8.25 13.33 27.24
CA PRO A 299 -9.38 14.17 27.65
C PRO A 299 -9.87 15.12 26.56
N VAL A 300 -9.17 15.16 25.44
CA VAL A 300 -9.52 15.84 24.20
C VAL A 300 -10.24 14.93 23.19
N LEU A 301 -10.35 13.64 23.43
CA LEU A 301 -11.18 12.67 22.70
C LEU A 301 -12.42 12.31 23.50
#